data_787c35660e5d05b1deaa7382f38fc186
#
_entry.id   787c35660e5d05b1deaa7382f38fc186
#
_cell.length_a   1.000
_cell.length_b   1.000
_cell.length_c   1.000
_cell.angle_alpha   90.00
_cell.angle_beta   90.00
_cell.angle_gamma   90.00
#
_symmetry.space_group_name_H-M   'P 1'
#
loop_
_entity.id
_entity.type
_entity.pdbx_description
1 polymer ?
#
loop_
_entity_poly.entity_id
_entity_poly.type
_entity_poly.pdbx_seq_one_letter_code
_entity_poly.pdbx_strand_id
1 'polypeptide(L)'
;APTGKPYLDLQALVADKPAFVLTTNVDQQFFRVFPQKQICAFQGDFSYCQCSQPCRDDIGENRELVKELTGCLAGVRLPEEAVPRCPDCGRVLVPWVRDDTFLEGTFWQDSLHRYHRFLRHWIMDQSDKKVLLLELGVGEMTPSIIKLPFWELTAKNENVFYACLNREAFHRPEPVSYTHLRAH
;
A
#
# COMPACT_ATOMS: atom_id res chain seq x y z
N ALA A 1 -11.33 8.50 -10.63
CA ALA A 1 -10.78 9.82 -10.27
C ALA A 1 -9.42 10.01 -10.94
N PRO A 2 -8.96 11.24 -11.24
CA PRO A 2 -7.62 11.50 -11.76
C PRO A 2 -6.55 11.17 -10.70
N THR A 3 -5.30 11.03 -11.14
CA THR A 3 -4.17 10.86 -10.21
C THR A 3 -3.96 12.15 -9.40
N GLY A 4 -3.87 12.01 -8.10
CA GLY A 4 -3.66 13.15 -7.20
C GLY A 4 -2.26 13.76 -7.38
N LYS A 5 -2.17 15.10 -7.37
CA LYS A 5 -0.90 15.82 -7.53
C LYS A 5 0.20 15.37 -6.55
N PRO A 6 -0.07 15.12 -5.24
CA PRO A 6 0.97 14.65 -4.31
C PRO A 6 1.65 13.34 -4.75
N TYR A 7 0.94 12.44 -5.39
CA TYR A 7 1.52 11.18 -5.90
C TYR A 7 2.45 11.41 -7.09
N LEU A 8 2.10 12.35 -7.98
CA LEU A 8 2.95 12.76 -9.11
C LEU A 8 4.21 13.48 -8.62
N ASP A 9 4.06 14.36 -7.64
CA ASP A 9 5.19 15.08 -7.04
C ASP A 9 6.15 14.11 -6.34
N LEU A 10 5.60 13.12 -5.61
CA LEU A 10 6.41 12.08 -4.98
C LEU A 10 7.14 11.22 -6.03
N GLN A 11 6.47 10.81 -7.11
CA GLN A 11 7.09 10.08 -8.19
C GLN A 11 8.26 10.88 -8.80
N ALA A 12 8.05 12.16 -9.08
CA ALA A 12 9.08 13.03 -9.62
C ALA A 12 10.28 13.19 -8.65
N LEU A 13 10.03 13.28 -7.35
CA LEU A 13 11.06 13.40 -6.32
C LEU A 13 11.98 12.18 -6.25
N VAL A 14 11.46 10.99 -6.56
CA VAL A 14 12.21 9.73 -6.47
C VAL A 14 12.55 9.11 -7.82
N ALA A 15 12.30 9.81 -8.94
CA ALA A 15 12.40 9.26 -10.30
C ALA A 15 13.79 8.67 -10.64
N ASP A 16 14.85 9.26 -10.11
CA ASP A 16 16.25 8.86 -10.31
C ASP A 16 16.83 8.07 -9.12
N LYS A 17 15.99 7.63 -8.18
CA LYS A 17 16.41 6.95 -6.95
C LYS A 17 15.80 5.55 -6.85
N PRO A 18 16.52 4.60 -6.26
CA PRO A 18 15.90 3.36 -5.82
C PRO A 18 14.81 3.69 -4.79
N ALA A 19 13.55 3.33 -5.11
CA ALA A 19 12.42 3.61 -4.24
C ALA A 19 11.50 2.39 -4.13
N PHE A 20 10.85 2.24 -2.99
CA PHE A 20 9.83 1.25 -2.75
C PHE A 20 8.70 1.87 -1.93
N VAL A 21 7.45 1.54 -2.24
CA VAL A 21 6.26 2.04 -1.58
C VAL A 21 5.66 0.94 -0.72
N LEU A 22 5.59 1.16 0.60
CA LEU A 22 4.71 0.43 1.51
C LEU A 22 3.49 1.30 1.79
N THR A 23 2.30 0.84 1.44
CA THR A 23 1.09 1.63 1.63
C THR A 23 0.00 0.87 2.38
N THR A 24 -0.74 1.59 3.22
CA THR A 24 -2.00 1.15 3.82
C THR A 24 -3.22 1.79 3.14
N ASN A 25 -3.00 2.67 2.14
CA ASN A 25 -4.08 3.20 1.31
C ASN A 25 -4.56 2.13 0.32
N VAL A 26 -5.85 2.16 0.04
CA VAL A 26 -6.55 1.22 -0.87
C VAL A 26 -7.12 1.92 -2.10
N ASP A 27 -6.65 3.15 -2.40
CA ASP A 27 -7.26 4.11 -3.33
C ASP A 27 -6.71 4.06 -4.76
N GLN A 28 -5.91 3.06 -5.10
CA GLN A 28 -5.30 2.84 -6.43
C GLN A 28 -4.24 3.88 -6.83
N GLN A 29 -3.99 4.92 -6.05
CA GLN A 29 -3.19 6.06 -6.51
C GLN A 29 -1.72 5.68 -6.73
N PHE A 30 -1.13 4.87 -5.86
CA PHE A 30 0.26 4.44 -6.03
C PHE A 30 0.46 3.56 -7.27
N PHE A 31 -0.49 2.67 -7.58
CA PHE A 31 -0.43 1.82 -8.79
C PHE A 31 -0.53 2.61 -10.11
N ARG A 32 -0.94 3.88 -10.06
CA ARG A 32 -0.98 4.76 -11.25
C ARG A 32 0.34 5.43 -11.55
N VAL A 33 1.21 5.54 -10.55
CA VAL A 33 2.45 6.34 -10.65
C VAL A 33 3.72 5.51 -10.44
N PHE A 34 3.63 4.38 -9.74
CA PHE A 34 4.77 3.49 -9.51
C PHE A 34 4.54 2.13 -10.16
N PRO A 35 5.63 1.47 -10.63
CA PRO A 35 5.52 0.09 -11.10
C PRO A 35 5.07 -0.85 -9.97
N GLN A 36 4.17 -1.80 -10.28
CA GLN A 36 3.66 -2.78 -9.32
C GLN A 36 4.76 -3.50 -8.53
N LYS A 37 5.89 -3.79 -9.15
CA LYS A 37 7.04 -4.44 -8.50
C LYS A 37 7.68 -3.62 -7.38
N GLN A 38 7.40 -2.32 -7.31
CA GLN A 38 7.89 -1.39 -6.30
C GLN A 38 6.84 -1.06 -5.24
N ILE A 39 5.71 -1.76 -5.23
CA ILE A 39 4.59 -1.48 -4.31
C ILE A 39 4.30 -2.72 -3.47
N CYS A 40 4.11 -2.50 -2.17
CA CYS A 40 3.45 -3.41 -1.25
C CYS A 40 2.18 -2.71 -0.70
N ALA A 41 1.02 -3.08 -1.22
CA ALA A 41 -0.28 -2.66 -0.72
C ALA A 41 -0.66 -3.57 0.46
N PHE A 42 -0.23 -3.21 1.67
CA PHE A 42 -0.32 -4.08 2.85
C PHE A 42 -1.76 -4.40 3.23
N GLN A 43 -2.69 -3.48 2.99
CA GLN A 43 -4.12 -3.65 3.25
C GLN A 43 -4.94 -3.96 1.99
N GLY A 44 -4.28 -4.35 0.90
CA GLY A 44 -4.94 -4.56 -0.37
C GLY A 44 -5.19 -3.28 -1.15
N ASP A 45 -6.03 -3.36 -2.18
CA ASP A 45 -6.36 -2.23 -3.05
C ASP A 45 -7.67 -2.46 -3.80
N PHE A 46 -8.47 -1.40 -3.97
CA PHE A 46 -9.73 -1.45 -4.72
C PHE A 46 -9.59 -1.71 -6.23
N SER A 47 -8.36 -1.79 -6.77
CA SER A 47 -8.13 -2.21 -8.17
C SER A 47 -8.33 -3.69 -8.39
N TYR A 48 -8.45 -4.47 -7.33
CA TYR A 48 -8.52 -5.92 -7.38
C TYR A 48 -9.76 -6.44 -6.65
N CYS A 49 -10.18 -7.65 -7.04
CA CYS A 49 -11.21 -8.41 -6.34
C CYS A 49 -10.72 -9.82 -6.04
N GLN A 50 -11.33 -10.41 -5.02
CA GLN A 50 -11.12 -11.78 -4.58
C GLN A 50 -12.44 -12.49 -4.35
N CYS A 51 -12.41 -13.81 -4.23
CA CYS A 51 -13.57 -14.57 -3.73
C CYS A 51 -13.84 -14.22 -2.26
N SER A 52 -15.10 -14.01 -1.89
CA SER A 52 -15.51 -13.68 -0.50
C SER A 52 -15.13 -14.77 0.53
N GLN A 53 -14.90 -15.98 0.09
CA GLN A 53 -14.22 -17.04 0.85
C GLN A 53 -13.14 -17.60 -0.09
N PRO A 54 -11.88 -17.19 0.03
CA PRO A 54 -10.85 -17.51 -0.92
C PRO A 54 -10.79 -19.02 -1.22
N CYS A 55 -11.18 -19.41 -2.42
CA CYS A 55 -11.21 -20.80 -2.86
C CYS A 55 -9.99 -21.15 -3.74
N ARG A 56 -9.19 -20.13 -4.09
CA ARG A 56 -7.94 -20.24 -4.84
C ARG A 56 -6.98 -19.12 -4.42
N ASP A 57 -5.72 -19.32 -4.69
CA ASP A 57 -4.67 -18.30 -4.47
C ASP A 57 -4.57 -17.38 -5.67
N ASP A 58 -5.61 -16.54 -5.88
CA ASP A 58 -5.65 -15.60 -7.00
C ASP A 58 -6.55 -14.40 -6.71
N ILE A 59 -6.13 -13.23 -7.21
CA ILE A 59 -6.91 -11.99 -7.23
C ILE A 59 -7.02 -11.49 -8.66
N GLY A 60 -8.17 -10.95 -9.04
CA GLY A 60 -8.44 -10.41 -10.36
C GLY A 60 -8.40 -8.89 -10.41
N GLU A 61 -7.80 -8.29 -11.47
CA GLU A 61 -8.02 -6.88 -11.75
C GLU A 61 -9.52 -6.65 -12.04
N ASN A 62 -10.08 -5.57 -11.46
CA ASN A 62 -11.53 -5.34 -11.53
C ASN A 62 -11.93 -4.12 -12.37
N ARG A 63 -11.02 -3.50 -13.09
CA ARG A 63 -11.30 -2.25 -13.85
C ARG A 63 -12.47 -2.40 -14.82
N GLU A 64 -12.46 -3.45 -15.65
CA GLU A 64 -13.53 -3.67 -16.61
C GLU A 64 -14.82 -4.13 -15.92
N LEU A 65 -14.69 -5.00 -14.94
CA LEU A 65 -15.81 -5.41 -14.09
C LEU A 65 -16.52 -4.19 -13.46
N VAL A 66 -15.78 -3.25 -12.88
CA VAL A 66 -16.35 -2.03 -12.27
C VAL A 66 -17.07 -1.17 -13.31
N LYS A 67 -16.56 -1.07 -14.55
CA LYS A 67 -17.28 -0.35 -15.63
C LYS A 67 -18.61 -1.01 -15.97
N GLU A 68 -18.61 -2.33 -16.11
CA GLU A 68 -19.83 -3.11 -16.38
C GLU A 68 -20.84 -2.92 -15.25
N LEU A 69 -20.42 -3.12 -13.99
CA LEU A 69 -21.28 -2.96 -12.83
C LEU A 69 -21.83 -1.53 -12.68
N THR A 70 -21.02 -0.52 -13.04
CA THR A 70 -21.48 0.87 -13.04
C THR A 70 -22.60 1.10 -14.04
N GLY A 71 -22.56 0.42 -15.20
CA GLY A 71 -23.62 0.45 -16.19
C GLY A 71 -24.92 -0.25 -15.77
N CYS A 72 -24.83 -1.18 -14.83
CA CYS A 72 -25.96 -1.95 -14.30
C CYS A 72 -26.64 -1.31 -13.08
N LEU A 73 -26.12 -0.18 -12.57
CA LEU A 73 -26.64 0.44 -11.35
C LEU A 73 -28.09 0.94 -11.52
N ALA A 74 -28.97 0.51 -10.61
CA ALA A 74 -30.32 1.07 -10.40
C ALA A 74 -30.25 2.11 -9.26
N GLY A 75 -29.98 3.37 -9.63
CA GLY A 75 -29.65 4.42 -8.67
C GLY A 75 -28.28 4.16 -8.02
N VAL A 76 -28.27 3.85 -6.71
CA VAL A 76 -27.05 3.51 -5.95
C VAL A 76 -26.94 2.02 -5.63
N ARG A 77 -27.83 1.19 -6.17
CA ARG A 77 -27.88 -0.26 -5.89
C ARG A 77 -27.53 -1.07 -7.13
N LEU A 78 -26.77 -2.13 -6.92
CA LEU A 78 -26.53 -3.14 -7.92
C LEU A 78 -27.66 -4.19 -7.85
N PRO A 79 -28.32 -4.53 -8.98
CA PRO A 79 -29.27 -5.63 -9.04
C PRO A 79 -28.60 -6.96 -8.63
N GLU A 80 -29.36 -7.86 -7.99
CA GLU A 80 -28.79 -9.11 -7.46
C GLU A 80 -28.19 -9.99 -8.57
N GLU A 81 -28.80 -10.02 -9.75
CA GLU A 81 -28.33 -10.73 -10.92
C GLU A 81 -27.02 -10.18 -11.50
N ALA A 82 -26.69 -8.92 -11.22
CA ALA A 82 -25.44 -8.28 -11.65
C ALA A 82 -24.30 -8.42 -10.62
N VAL A 83 -24.56 -8.99 -9.42
CA VAL A 83 -23.53 -9.19 -8.42
C VAL A 83 -22.48 -10.18 -8.92
N PRO A 84 -21.19 -9.78 -9.02
CA PRO A 84 -20.14 -10.60 -9.60
C PRO A 84 -19.87 -11.84 -8.74
N ARG A 85 -19.69 -12.98 -9.42
CA ARG A 85 -19.48 -14.27 -8.76
C ARG A 85 -18.16 -14.90 -9.16
N CYS A 86 -17.56 -15.61 -8.23
CA CYS A 86 -16.36 -16.40 -8.47
C CYS A 86 -16.65 -17.50 -9.50
N PRO A 87 -15.85 -17.62 -10.57
CA PRO A 87 -16.08 -18.62 -11.61
C PRO A 87 -15.87 -20.06 -11.12
N ASP A 88 -15.09 -20.27 -10.03
CA ASP A 88 -14.78 -21.61 -9.55
C ASP A 88 -15.79 -22.12 -8.54
N CYS A 89 -16.32 -21.25 -7.66
CA CYS A 89 -17.19 -21.70 -6.56
C CYS A 89 -18.55 -21.01 -6.50
N GLY A 90 -18.83 -20.04 -7.39
CA GLY A 90 -20.09 -19.32 -7.46
C GLY A 90 -20.32 -18.29 -6.34
N ARG A 91 -19.44 -18.17 -5.35
CA ARG A 91 -19.56 -17.17 -4.28
C ARG A 91 -19.33 -15.76 -4.83
N VAL A 92 -19.79 -14.77 -4.10
CA VAL A 92 -19.61 -13.36 -4.48
C VAL A 92 -18.13 -12.99 -4.55
N LEU A 93 -17.76 -12.19 -5.56
CA LEU A 93 -16.49 -11.50 -5.58
C LEU A 93 -16.61 -10.20 -4.77
N VAL A 94 -15.61 -9.95 -3.93
CA VAL A 94 -15.50 -8.76 -3.09
C VAL A 94 -14.21 -8.01 -3.40
N PRO A 95 -14.12 -6.70 -3.12
CA PRO A 95 -12.85 -5.99 -3.24
C PRO A 95 -11.74 -6.67 -2.43
N TRP A 96 -10.53 -6.70 -2.96
CA TRP A 96 -9.35 -7.21 -2.25
C TRP A 96 -8.82 -6.15 -1.28
N VAL A 97 -9.52 -5.96 -0.19
CA VAL A 97 -9.22 -5.01 0.89
C VAL A 97 -9.31 -5.74 2.22
N ARG A 98 -8.39 -5.44 3.14
CA ARG A 98 -8.23 -6.19 4.39
C ARG A 98 -9.48 -6.16 5.25
N ASP A 99 -10.04 -7.33 5.40
CA ASP A 99 -11.06 -7.73 6.36
C ASP A 99 -10.76 -9.17 6.84
N ASP A 100 -11.70 -9.81 7.51
CA ASP A 100 -11.55 -11.19 8.01
C ASP A 100 -11.41 -12.25 6.90
N THR A 101 -11.71 -11.89 5.65
CA THR A 101 -11.64 -12.79 4.48
C THR A 101 -10.47 -12.45 3.55
N PHE A 102 -9.63 -11.50 3.92
CA PHE A 102 -8.54 -11.00 3.08
C PHE A 102 -7.57 -12.10 2.66
N LEU A 103 -7.37 -12.25 1.36
CA LEU A 103 -6.44 -13.24 0.81
C LEU A 103 -4.99 -12.76 0.91
N GLU A 104 -4.25 -13.28 1.87
CA GLU A 104 -2.79 -13.17 1.97
C GLU A 104 -2.10 -14.24 1.11
N GLY A 105 -2.52 -14.36 -0.15
CA GLY A 105 -1.98 -15.32 -1.12
C GLY A 105 -0.63 -14.90 -1.71
N THR A 106 -0.20 -15.64 -2.73
CA THR A 106 1.11 -15.45 -3.41
C THR A 106 1.32 -14.00 -3.85
N PHE A 107 0.32 -13.35 -4.40
CA PHE A 107 0.42 -11.96 -4.85
C PHE A 107 0.83 -11.00 -3.71
N TRP A 108 0.18 -11.12 -2.55
CA TRP A 108 0.47 -10.29 -1.38
C TRP A 108 1.82 -10.66 -0.77
N GLN A 109 2.08 -11.96 -0.55
CA GLN A 109 3.33 -12.45 0.03
C GLN A 109 4.55 -12.06 -0.81
N ASP A 110 4.48 -12.19 -2.12
CA ASP A 110 5.55 -11.76 -3.03
C ASP A 110 5.81 -10.26 -2.96
N SER A 111 4.77 -9.44 -2.80
CA SER A 111 4.93 -8.00 -2.65
C SER A 111 5.64 -7.65 -1.34
N LEU A 112 5.28 -8.31 -0.25
CA LEU A 112 5.92 -8.17 1.06
C LEU A 112 7.37 -8.67 1.06
N HIS A 113 7.64 -9.80 0.41
CA HIS A 113 9.00 -10.33 0.24
C HIS A 113 9.88 -9.39 -0.59
N ARG A 114 9.34 -8.74 -1.64
CA ARG A 114 10.06 -7.71 -2.40
C ARG A 114 10.39 -6.50 -1.54
N TYR A 115 9.45 -6.05 -0.71
CA TYR A 115 9.66 -4.96 0.24
C TYR A 115 10.79 -5.28 1.24
N HIS A 116 10.72 -6.42 1.92
CA HIS A 116 11.75 -6.83 2.89
C HIS A 116 13.12 -7.00 2.23
N ARG A 117 13.18 -7.55 1.02
CA ARG A 117 14.42 -7.68 0.25
C ARG A 117 15.01 -6.33 -0.14
N PHE A 118 14.16 -5.36 -0.52
CA PHE A 118 14.57 -3.99 -0.80
C PHE A 118 15.17 -3.32 0.45
N LEU A 119 14.50 -3.40 1.59
CA LEU A 119 15.02 -2.85 2.85
C LEU A 119 16.35 -3.50 3.24
N ARG A 120 16.42 -4.83 3.22
CA ARG A 120 17.66 -5.55 3.55
C ARG A 120 18.81 -5.12 2.67
N HIS A 121 18.61 -5.06 1.36
CA HIS A 121 19.63 -4.66 0.42
C HIS A 121 20.18 -3.27 0.73
N TRP A 122 19.32 -2.28 0.90
CA TRP A 122 19.76 -0.89 1.09
C TRP A 122 20.22 -0.57 2.51
N ILE A 123 19.73 -1.24 3.51
CA ILE A 123 20.08 -0.98 4.92
C ILE A 123 21.33 -1.78 5.33
N MET A 124 21.43 -3.04 4.89
CA MET A 124 22.49 -3.96 5.34
C MET A 124 23.57 -4.18 4.29
N ASP A 125 23.19 -4.56 3.05
CA ASP A 125 24.16 -4.93 2.03
C ASP A 125 24.86 -3.70 1.42
N GLN A 126 24.20 -2.53 1.42
CA GLN A 126 24.70 -1.22 0.97
C GLN A 126 24.81 -0.23 2.12
N SER A 127 25.40 -0.63 3.23
CA SER A 127 25.42 0.16 4.48
C SER A 127 26.23 1.47 4.37
N ASP A 128 27.02 1.67 3.32
CA ASP A 128 27.66 2.94 2.96
C ASP A 128 26.69 3.97 2.37
N LYS A 129 25.51 3.56 1.96
CA LYS A 129 24.47 4.42 1.40
C LYS A 129 23.51 4.90 2.47
N LYS A 130 23.05 6.14 2.32
CA LYS A 130 22.01 6.70 3.17
C LYS A 130 20.63 6.25 2.70
N VAL A 131 19.80 5.76 3.62
CA VAL A 131 18.43 5.33 3.38
C VAL A 131 17.46 6.31 4.05
N LEU A 132 16.52 6.84 3.30
CA LEU A 132 15.44 7.67 3.84
C LEU A 132 14.15 6.84 3.95
N LEU A 133 13.63 6.70 5.14
CA LEU A 133 12.29 6.20 5.42
C LEU A 133 11.34 7.41 5.50
N LEU A 134 10.59 7.63 4.43
CA LEU A 134 9.66 8.76 4.32
C LEU A 134 8.25 8.31 4.66
N GLU A 135 7.72 8.80 5.78
CA GLU A 135 6.36 8.56 6.21
C GLU A 135 5.44 9.72 5.76
N LEU A 136 4.35 9.39 5.08
CA LEU A 136 3.39 10.36 4.54
C LEU A 136 1.98 10.08 5.08
N GLY A 137 1.50 10.91 6.00
CA GLY A 137 0.12 10.91 6.48
C GLY A 137 -0.32 9.65 7.23
N VAL A 138 0.60 8.89 7.83
CA VAL A 138 0.23 7.68 8.60
C VAL A 138 -0.46 8.09 9.90
N GLY A 139 -1.70 7.63 10.09
CA GLY A 139 -2.50 7.89 11.28
C GLY A 139 -2.15 6.97 12.45
N GLU A 140 -2.88 7.16 13.58
CA GLU A 140 -2.71 6.38 14.80
C GLU A 140 -3.39 5.00 14.75
N MET A 141 -4.28 4.76 13.79
CA MET A 141 -5.04 3.51 13.75
C MET A 141 -4.21 2.28 13.43
N THR A 142 -3.14 2.42 12.63
CA THR A 142 -2.29 1.30 12.21
C THR A 142 -0.80 1.63 12.29
N PRO A 143 -0.29 2.14 13.43
CA PRO A 143 1.10 2.55 13.57
C PRO A 143 2.08 1.37 13.44
N SER A 144 1.62 0.17 13.74
CA SER A 144 2.43 -1.06 13.72
C SER A 144 2.87 -1.49 12.31
N ILE A 145 2.23 -1.01 11.26
CA ILE A 145 2.57 -1.40 9.88
C ILE A 145 3.73 -0.57 9.33
N ILE A 146 3.74 0.74 9.56
CA ILE A 146 4.72 1.67 8.99
C ILE A 146 5.52 2.38 10.09
N LYS A 147 4.85 3.12 10.96
CA LYS A 147 5.46 4.04 11.92
C LYS A 147 6.43 3.33 12.87
N LEU A 148 5.97 2.33 13.59
CA LEU A 148 6.81 1.62 14.57
C LEU A 148 7.98 0.88 13.91
N PRO A 149 7.81 0.13 12.80
CA PRO A 149 8.94 -0.46 12.08
C PRO A 149 9.94 0.55 11.56
N PHE A 150 9.50 1.72 11.07
CA PHE A 150 10.41 2.76 10.60
C PHE A 150 11.23 3.36 11.74
N TRP A 151 10.62 3.59 12.90
CA TRP A 151 11.34 4.04 14.10
C TRP A 151 12.37 3.01 14.57
N GLU A 152 12.00 1.73 14.58
CA GLU A 152 12.89 0.66 14.96
C GLU A 152 14.10 0.53 14.02
N LEU A 153 13.87 0.57 12.71
CA LEU A 153 14.93 0.55 11.70
C LEU A 153 15.88 1.74 11.85
N THR A 154 15.34 2.94 12.07
CA THR A 154 16.14 4.16 12.27
C THR A 154 16.95 4.09 13.57
N ALA A 155 16.39 3.51 14.62
CA ALA A 155 17.10 3.37 15.91
C ALA A 155 18.27 2.38 15.85
N LYS A 156 18.17 1.37 14.99
CA LYS A 156 19.15 0.27 14.91
C LYS A 156 20.23 0.47 13.85
N ASN A 157 20.07 1.42 12.92
CA ASN A 157 20.96 1.55 11.75
C ASN A 157 21.36 3.01 11.54
N GLU A 158 22.64 3.30 11.63
CA GLU A 158 23.19 4.67 11.52
C GLU A 158 23.04 5.30 10.14
N ASN A 159 22.92 4.46 9.10
CA ASN A 159 22.72 4.90 7.72
C ASN A 159 21.24 5.16 7.37
N VAL A 160 20.29 4.93 8.31
CA VAL A 160 18.85 5.10 8.10
C VAL A 160 18.37 6.40 8.73
N PHE A 161 17.67 7.20 7.93
CA PHE A 161 17.06 8.47 8.34
C PHE A 161 15.55 8.36 8.21
N TYR A 162 14.83 8.94 9.14
CA TYR A 162 13.38 8.98 9.13
C TYR A 162 12.87 10.42 8.98
N ALA A 163 11.95 10.62 8.05
CA ALA A 163 11.21 11.87 7.89
C ALA A 163 9.70 11.58 7.89
N CYS A 164 8.96 12.37 8.65
CA CYS A 164 7.51 12.28 8.74
C CYS A 164 6.86 13.55 8.24
N LEU A 165 5.92 13.43 7.28
CA LEU A 165 5.06 14.50 6.83
C LEU A 165 3.63 14.17 7.25
N ASN A 166 3.11 14.88 8.27
CA ASN A 166 1.78 14.66 8.81
C ASN A 166 1.14 15.97 9.26
N ARG A 167 -0.19 16.00 9.38
CA ARG A 167 -0.94 17.16 9.95
C ARG A 167 -0.70 17.29 11.45
N GLU A 168 -0.55 16.18 12.15
CA GLU A 168 -0.33 16.12 13.59
C GLU A 168 1.10 15.68 13.89
N ALA A 169 1.72 16.36 14.86
CA ALA A 169 3.04 16.00 15.33
C ALA A 169 2.94 14.82 16.31
N PHE A 170 3.40 13.65 15.87
CA PHE A 170 3.64 12.55 16.80
C PHE A 170 5.05 12.63 17.33
N HIS A 171 5.18 12.72 18.64
CA HIS A 171 6.47 12.73 19.32
C HIS A 171 6.84 11.31 19.74
N ARG A 172 8.02 10.88 19.29
CA ARG A 172 8.66 9.71 19.87
C ARG A 172 9.30 10.12 21.21
N PRO A 173 9.21 9.27 22.27
CA PRO A 173 9.76 9.61 23.59
C PRO A 173 11.29 9.67 23.68
N GLU A 174 12.04 9.21 22.68
CA GLU A 174 13.51 9.09 22.70
C GLU A 174 14.17 9.75 21.49
N PRO A 175 15.38 10.31 21.60
CA PRO A 175 16.07 10.98 20.51
C PRO A 175 16.54 9.98 19.44
N VAL A 176 15.91 10.02 18.30
CA VAL A 176 16.40 9.39 17.08
C VAL A 176 16.60 10.49 16.06
N SER A 177 17.57 10.32 15.17
CA SER A 177 17.79 11.24 14.06
C SER A 177 16.58 11.22 13.10
N TYR A 178 15.56 12.06 13.37
CA TYR A 178 14.41 12.20 12.50
C TYR A 178 14.06 13.67 12.26
N THR A 179 13.48 13.93 11.11
CA THR A 179 12.95 15.25 10.76
C THR A 179 11.42 15.15 10.64
N HIS A 180 10.73 16.00 11.41
CA HIS A 180 9.29 16.13 11.31
C HIS A 180 8.94 17.33 10.43
N LEU A 181 8.16 17.11 9.37
CA LEU A 181 7.64 18.17 8.51
C LEU A 181 6.13 18.25 8.67
N ARG A 182 5.64 19.42 9.08
CA ARG A 182 4.20 19.66 9.19
C ARG A 182 3.62 19.95 7.81
N ALA A 183 2.59 19.19 7.42
CA ALA A 183 1.80 19.52 6.23
C ALA A 183 0.84 20.69 6.53
N HIS A 184 0.83 21.69 5.68
CA HIS A 184 -0.10 22.83 5.72
C HIS A 184 -1.32 22.57 4.86
#